data_22cd6dbc6db0968b0ba781ac3f831a7b
#
_entry.id   22cd6dbc6db0968b0ba781ac3f831a7b
#
_cell.length_a   1.000
_cell.length_b   1.000
_cell.length_c   1.000
_cell.angle_alpha   90.00
_cell.angle_beta   90.00
_cell.angle_gamma   90.00
#
_symmetry.space_group_name_H-M   'P 1'
#
loop_
_entity.id
_entity.type
_entity.pdbx_description
1 polymer ?
#
loop_
_entity_poly.entity_id
_entity_poly.type
_entity_poly.pdbx_seq_one_letter_code
_entity_poly.pdbx_strand_id
1 'polypeptide(L)'
;MDTQIITNPSDQELDMLARALRNGELVSIPTETVYGLGANGLDPEAMDKIYAAKGRPSDNPLILHVPNSESIKPLVTEISNTAQLLMNTFWPGPLTITLPKSDLVPDRATGGLSRVALRCPDHAICRALLERTGVPVAAPSANISGRPSPTTAQDVYHDMKGRISYILDAGPCMIGVESTVVEVHDDKVIILRPGGITKAQLEAVVSTVEYDTALVNATTKPRAPGMKYTHYAPDAPMTVVVGSPEKVASTFKELSEGIEGPIGCLVSHETYNLMKEDTRFIFHCFGNYGDALSLGHDFYKSLLYFNENHVALILAEGVDDDGFGVAIMNRMEKASSHHIIYK
;
A
#
# COMPACT_ATOMS: atom_id res chain seq x y z
N MET A 1 22.00 14.23 5.34
CA MET A 1 21.23 13.72 6.53
C MET A 1 21.60 12.26 6.71
N ASP A 2 21.87 11.82 7.92
CA ASP A 2 22.08 10.40 8.23
C ASP A 2 20.73 9.75 8.57
N THR A 3 20.45 8.57 8.00
CA THR A 3 19.19 7.85 8.22
C THR A 3 19.45 6.68 9.15
N GLN A 4 18.82 6.66 10.31
CA GLN A 4 18.96 5.64 11.34
C GLN A 4 17.82 4.62 11.27
N ILE A 5 18.15 3.33 11.32
CA ILE A 5 17.18 2.23 11.50
C ILE A 5 17.16 1.87 12.97
N ILE A 6 15.99 1.91 13.59
CA ILE A 6 15.78 1.56 15.01
C ILE A 6 14.98 0.27 15.05
N THR A 7 15.64 -0.81 15.43
CA THR A 7 15.07 -2.17 15.53
C THR A 7 14.79 -2.51 17.01
N ASN A 8 13.65 -3.13 17.29
CA ASN A 8 13.23 -3.49 18.65
C ASN A 8 13.31 -2.29 19.62
N PRO A 9 12.58 -1.20 19.37
CA PRO A 9 12.74 0.05 20.11
C PRO A 9 12.43 -0.12 21.59
N SER A 10 13.26 0.50 22.43
CA SER A 10 12.95 0.76 23.82
C SER A 10 11.87 1.84 23.96
N ASP A 11 11.27 1.96 25.15
CA ASP A 11 10.30 3.04 25.44
C ASP A 11 10.92 4.43 25.23
N GLN A 12 12.20 4.62 25.57
CA GLN A 12 12.90 5.89 25.37
C GLN A 12 13.07 6.22 23.86
N GLU A 13 13.34 5.23 23.00
CA GLU A 13 13.44 5.40 21.57
C GLU A 13 12.07 5.68 20.95
N LEU A 14 11.00 5.02 21.40
CA LEU A 14 9.63 5.35 20.99
C LEU A 14 9.25 6.79 21.38
N ASP A 15 9.61 7.25 22.59
CA ASP A 15 9.39 8.62 23.02
C ASP A 15 10.21 9.63 22.19
N MET A 16 11.43 9.27 21.80
CA MET A 16 12.26 10.08 20.91
C MET A 16 11.61 10.21 19.52
N LEU A 17 11.17 9.10 18.92
CA LEU A 17 10.49 9.09 17.62
C LEU A 17 9.17 9.87 17.65
N ALA A 18 8.41 9.74 18.74
CA ALA A 18 7.18 10.50 18.96
C ALA A 18 7.45 12.01 19.04
N ARG A 19 8.53 12.42 19.71
CA ARG A 19 8.96 13.84 19.71
C ARG A 19 9.40 14.31 18.33
N ALA A 20 10.15 13.49 17.59
CA ALA A 20 10.57 13.81 16.23
C ALA A 20 9.35 14.07 15.33
N LEU A 21 8.33 13.20 15.35
CA LEU A 21 7.07 13.39 14.61
C LEU A 21 6.35 14.68 15.03
N ARG A 22 6.21 14.95 16.35
CA ARG A 22 5.57 16.19 16.84
C ARG A 22 6.30 17.45 16.36
N ASN A 23 7.62 17.38 16.28
CA ASN A 23 8.47 18.50 15.85
C ASN A 23 8.56 18.63 14.32
N GLY A 24 7.76 17.87 13.56
CA GLY A 24 7.69 17.95 12.13
C GLY A 24 8.83 17.24 11.39
N GLU A 25 9.54 16.30 12.05
CA GLU A 25 10.48 15.39 11.37
C GLU A 25 9.75 14.20 10.76
N LEU A 26 10.37 13.58 9.76
CA LEU A 26 9.84 12.38 9.10
C LEU A 26 10.36 11.12 9.79
N VAL A 27 9.44 10.20 10.07
CA VAL A 27 9.74 8.87 10.61
C VAL A 27 9.03 7.83 9.78
N SER A 28 9.76 6.85 9.23
CA SER A 28 9.08 5.69 8.64
C SER A 28 8.52 4.78 9.72
N ILE A 29 7.26 4.40 9.57
CA ILE A 29 6.49 3.60 10.53
C ILE A 29 6.08 2.25 9.94
N PRO A 30 6.22 1.14 10.70
CA PRO A 30 5.75 -0.17 10.27
C PRO A 30 4.22 -0.25 10.39
N THR A 31 3.58 -0.96 9.46
CA THR A 31 2.16 -1.35 9.59
C THR A 31 1.99 -2.81 9.14
N GLU A 32 0.81 -3.39 9.35
CA GLU A 32 0.49 -4.73 8.86
C GLU A 32 0.39 -4.79 7.32
N THR A 33 0.22 -3.64 6.65
CA THR A 33 0.04 -3.53 5.19
C THR A 33 1.34 -3.26 4.45
N VAL A 34 1.87 -2.05 4.55
CA VAL A 34 3.14 -1.57 3.99
C VAL A 34 3.76 -0.56 4.96
N TYR A 35 5.06 -0.32 4.87
CA TYR A 35 5.68 0.77 5.64
C TYR A 35 5.18 2.13 5.19
N GLY A 36 4.83 2.98 6.16
CA GLY A 36 4.39 4.36 5.94
C GLY A 36 5.48 5.39 6.18
N LEU A 37 5.49 6.49 5.43
CA LEU A 37 6.33 7.65 5.69
C LEU A 37 5.55 8.66 6.52
N GLY A 38 5.78 8.66 7.84
CA GLY A 38 5.03 9.43 8.81
C GLY A 38 5.50 10.87 8.98
N ALA A 39 4.54 11.77 9.13
CA ALA A 39 4.73 13.15 9.58
C ALA A 39 3.56 13.60 10.45
N ASN A 40 3.71 14.69 11.20
CA ASN A 40 2.61 15.31 11.94
C ASN A 40 1.46 15.69 11.00
N GLY A 41 0.32 15.03 11.15
CA GLY A 41 -0.85 15.21 10.26
C GLY A 41 -1.63 16.51 10.48
N LEU A 42 -1.27 17.32 11.48
CA LEU A 42 -1.83 18.63 11.75
C LEU A 42 -0.88 19.78 11.35
N ASP A 43 0.32 19.44 10.88
CA ASP A 43 1.35 20.40 10.49
C ASP A 43 1.54 20.37 8.95
N PRO A 44 1.08 21.40 8.22
CA PRO A 44 1.26 21.47 6.77
C PRO A 44 2.73 21.45 6.34
N GLU A 45 3.65 22.05 7.10
CA GLU A 45 5.07 22.08 6.76
C GLU A 45 5.72 20.68 6.92
N ALA A 46 5.29 19.92 7.93
CA ALA A 46 5.73 18.53 8.10
C ALA A 46 5.24 17.65 6.93
N MET A 47 4.01 17.84 6.47
CA MET A 47 3.47 17.12 5.32
C MET A 47 4.17 17.51 4.01
N ASP A 48 4.60 18.77 3.85
CA ASP A 48 5.40 19.20 2.70
C ASP A 48 6.72 18.45 2.59
N LYS A 49 7.33 18.09 3.72
CA LYS A 49 8.53 17.25 3.74
C LYS A 49 8.25 15.83 3.20
N ILE A 50 7.04 15.26 3.45
CA ILE A 50 6.64 13.97 2.83
C ILE A 50 6.66 14.10 1.30
N TYR A 51 5.99 15.13 0.77
CA TYR A 51 5.92 15.34 -0.67
C TYR A 51 7.31 15.54 -1.29
N ALA A 52 8.16 16.32 -0.63
CA ALA A 52 9.54 16.56 -1.06
C ALA A 52 10.40 15.29 -1.01
N ALA A 53 10.36 14.52 0.09
CA ALA A 53 11.16 13.31 0.26
C ALA A 53 10.81 12.23 -0.77
N LYS A 54 9.52 12.11 -1.11
CA LYS A 54 9.00 11.12 -2.08
C LYS A 54 9.06 11.58 -3.54
N GLY A 55 9.17 12.88 -3.82
CA GLY A 55 8.86 13.43 -5.14
C GLY A 55 7.37 13.25 -5.51
N ARG A 56 6.47 13.28 -4.50
CA ARG A 56 5.04 13.04 -4.66
C ARG A 56 4.30 14.33 -5.06
N PRO A 57 3.35 14.28 -6.01
CA PRO A 57 2.45 15.40 -6.27
C PRO A 57 1.62 15.77 -5.03
N SER A 58 1.54 17.06 -4.73
CA SER A 58 0.94 17.55 -3.49
C SER A 58 -0.60 17.60 -3.49
N ASP A 59 -1.23 17.34 -4.62
CA ASP A 59 -2.69 17.21 -4.78
C ASP A 59 -3.20 15.78 -4.49
N ASN A 60 -2.29 14.86 -4.14
CA ASN A 60 -2.61 13.49 -3.80
C ASN A 60 -2.80 13.35 -2.28
N PRO A 61 -4.04 13.14 -1.76
CA PRO A 61 -4.32 13.16 -0.33
C PRO A 61 -3.52 12.13 0.46
N LEU A 62 -3.41 12.34 1.77
CA LEU A 62 -2.73 11.47 2.73
C LEU A 62 -3.75 10.77 3.63
N ILE A 63 -3.35 9.63 4.20
CA ILE A 63 -4.13 8.93 5.22
C ILE A 63 -3.56 9.33 6.58
N LEU A 64 -4.41 9.79 7.48
CA LEU A 64 -4.07 10.06 8.87
C LEU A 64 -4.21 8.79 9.70
N HIS A 65 -3.12 8.36 10.30
CA HIS A 65 -3.07 7.20 11.17
C HIS A 65 -3.29 7.62 12.62
N VAL A 66 -4.13 6.87 13.33
CA VAL A 66 -4.52 7.10 14.71
C VAL A 66 -4.36 5.83 15.55
N PRO A 67 -4.12 5.92 16.87
CA PRO A 67 -3.93 4.74 17.70
C PRO A 67 -5.22 3.97 18.00
N ASN A 68 -6.38 4.64 17.92
CA ASN A 68 -7.71 4.07 18.21
C ASN A 68 -8.83 4.93 17.61
N SER A 69 -10.08 4.46 17.66
CA SER A 69 -11.24 5.14 17.12
C SER A 69 -11.65 6.42 17.89
N GLU A 70 -11.34 6.53 19.17
CA GLU A 70 -11.64 7.74 19.93
C GLU A 70 -10.83 8.96 19.45
N SER A 71 -9.61 8.70 18.99
CA SER A 71 -8.68 9.75 18.52
C SER A 71 -9.13 10.46 17.24
N ILE A 72 -10.15 9.93 16.53
CA ILE A 72 -10.65 10.61 15.33
C ILE A 72 -11.69 11.69 15.63
N LYS A 73 -12.33 11.69 16.79
CA LYS A 73 -13.44 12.60 17.13
C LYS A 73 -13.12 14.08 16.86
N PRO A 74 -11.93 14.61 17.22
CA PRO A 74 -11.59 16.01 16.90
C PRO A 74 -11.29 16.27 15.41
N LEU A 75 -11.03 15.22 14.63
CA LEU A 75 -10.60 15.32 13.22
C LEU A 75 -11.77 15.36 12.23
N VAL A 76 -12.97 15.02 12.69
CA VAL A 76 -14.18 14.89 11.86
C VAL A 76 -15.34 15.66 12.43
N THR A 77 -16.27 16.08 11.56
CA THR A 77 -17.47 16.81 11.98
C THR A 77 -18.62 15.84 12.32
N GLU A 78 -18.56 14.62 11.79
CA GLU A 78 -19.62 13.63 11.92
C GLU A 78 -19.06 12.20 11.83
N ILE A 79 -19.62 11.28 12.61
CA ILE A 79 -19.39 9.84 12.55
C ILE A 79 -20.75 9.16 12.44
N SER A 80 -21.11 8.66 11.27
CA SER A 80 -22.37 7.93 11.07
C SER A 80 -22.35 6.57 11.79
N ASN A 81 -23.53 5.99 12.00
CA ASN A 81 -23.64 4.63 12.58
C ASN A 81 -22.91 3.59 11.73
N THR A 82 -22.95 3.72 10.41
CA THR A 82 -22.24 2.85 9.48
C THR A 82 -20.72 2.97 9.66
N ALA A 83 -20.19 4.18 9.78
CA ALA A 83 -18.76 4.39 10.04
C ALA A 83 -18.35 3.80 11.40
N GLN A 84 -19.15 4.00 12.44
CA GLN A 84 -18.89 3.42 13.77
C GLN A 84 -18.89 1.89 13.73
N LEU A 85 -19.83 1.29 13.00
CA LEU A 85 -19.92 -0.16 12.84
C LEU A 85 -18.68 -0.72 12.12
N LEU A 86 -18.22 -0.08 11.05
CA LEU A 86 -17.02 -0.47 10.32
C LEU A 86 -15.75 -0.36 11.18
N MET A 87 -15.62 0.72 11.96
CA MET A 87 -14.50 0.89 12.89
C MET A 87 -14.52 -0.20 13.98
N ASN A 88 -15.67 -0.49 14.56
CA ASN A 88 -15.79 -1.52 15.60
C ASN A 88 -15.45 -2.93 15.08
N THR A 89 -15.66 -3.17 13.77
CA THR A 89 -15.43 -4.49 13.15
C THR A 89 -13.99 -4.64 12.62
N PHE A 90 -13.45 -3.59 12.01
CA PHE A 90 -12.23 -3.69 11.22
C PHE A 90 -11.05 -2.87 11.75
N TRP A 91 -11.21 -2.13 12.86
CA TRP A 91 -10.12 -1.42 13.51
C TRP A 91 -9.80 -2.04 14.88
N PRO A 92 -8.50 -2.19 15.18
CA PRO A 92 -7.35 -1.92 14.30
C PRO A 92 -7.30 -2.88 13.11
N GLY A 93 -6.85 -2.37 11.93
CA GLY A 93 -6.77 -3.22 10.74
C GLY A 93 -6.58 -2.47 9.43
N PRO A 94 -6.60 -3.22 8.30
CA PRO A 94 -6.27 -2.72 6.97
C PRO A 94 -7.47 -2.04 6.27
N LEU A 95 -8.31 -1.30 7.03
CA LEU A 95 -9.40 -0.48 6.53
C LEU A 95 -9.11 1.00 6.77
N THR A 96 -9.16 1.80 5.71
CA THR A 96 -9.15 3.26 5.74
C THR A 96 -10.55 3.78 5.45
N ILE A 97 -11.06 4.66 6.31
CA ILE A 97 -12.41 5.24 6.21
C ILE A 97 -12.26 6.73 5.91
N THR A 98 -12.98 7.26 4.90
CA THR A 98 -13.04 8.69 4.67
C THR A 98 -14.31 9.27 5.30
N LEU A 99 -14.13 10.34 6.08
CA LEU A 99 -15.20 11.04 6.80
C LEU A 99 -15.12 12.55 6.56
N PRO A 100 -16.22 13.31 6.74
CA PRO A 100 -16.20 14.77 6.66
C PRO A 100 -15.19 15.36 7.65
N LYS A 101 -14.20 16.12 7.16
CA LYS A 101 -13.14 16.68 7.99
C LYS A 101 -13.63 17.85 8.85
N SER A 102 -13.06 18.00 10.05
CA SER A 102 -13.17 19.21 10.84
C SER A 102 -12.15 20.28 10.38
N ASP A 103 -12.30 21.50 10.87
CA ASP A 103 -11.37 22.62 10.58
C ASP A 103 -9.96 22.39 11.18
N LEU A 104 -9.82 21.43 12.12
CA LEU A 104 -8.53 21.05 12.67
C LEU A 104 -7.63 20.36 11.62
N VAL A 105 -8.22 19.67 10.66
CA VAL A 105 -7.48 18.97 9.61
C VAL A 105 -7.13 19.93 8.47
N PRO A 106 -5.84 20.20 8.24
CA PRO A 106 -5.43 21.13 7.18
C PRO A 106 -5.72 20.56 5.78
N ASP A 107 -6.00 21.42 4.82
CA ASP A 107 -6.23 21.06 3.41
C ASP A 107 -5.05 20.31 2.80
N ARG A 108 -3.85 20.49 3.35
CA ARG A 108 -2.65 19.78 2.93
C ARG A 108 -2.76 18.27 3.13
N ALA A 109 -3.45 17.81 4.18
CA ALA A 109 -3.71 16.40 4.43
C ALA A 109 -4.68 15.79 3.40
N THR A 110 -5.66 16.58 2.97
CA THR A 110 -6.77 16.10 2.14
C THR A 110 -6.62 16.42 0.65
N GLY A 111 -5.56 17.15 0.25
CA GLY A 111 -5.43 17.67 -1.12
C GLY A 111 -6.57 18.62 -1.51
N GLY A 112 -7.14 19.33 -0.53
CA GLY A 112 -8.27 20.26 -0.70
C GLY A 112 -9.64 19.58 -0.77
N LEU A 113 -9.74 18.29 -0.46
CA LEU A 113 -11.03 17.58 -0.35
C LEU A 113 -11.71 17.90 1.00
N SER A 114 -13.05 17.84 1.02
CA SER A 114 -13.86 18.03 2.23
C SER A 114 -13.89 16.83 3.18
N ARG A 115 -13.24 15.74 2.80
CA ARG A 115 -13.19 14.49 3.59
C ARG A 115 -11.74 14.13 3.91
N VAL A 116 -11.51 13.59 5.10
CA VAL A 116 -10.22 13.08 5.56
C VAL A 116 -10.22 11.57 5.58
N ALA A 117 -9.14 10.95 5.14
CA ALA A 117 -8.92 9.51 5.20
C ALA A 117 -8.24 9.16 6.53
N LEU A 118 -8.84 8.24 7.29
CA LEU A 118 -8.43 7.86 8.64
C LEU A 118 -8.22 6.35 8.74
N ARG A 119 -7.21 5.93 9.49
CA ARG A 119 -6.93 4.51 9.72
C ARG A 119 -6.32 4.27 11.10
N CYS A 120 -6.72 3.16 11.74
CA CYS A 120 -6.06 2.60 12.92
C CYS A 120 -5.34 1.30 12.49
N PRO A 121 -3.99 1.29 12.34
CA PRO A 121 -3.27 0.11 11.85
C PRO A 121 -3.22 -1.01 12.91
N ASP A 122 -3.29 -2.27 12.47
CA ASP A 122 -3.12 -3.43 13.35
C ASP A 122 -1.64 -3.81 13.48
N HIS A 123 -0.89 -2.94 14.16
CA HIS A 123 0.52 -3.15 14.44
C HIS A 123 0.87 -2.57 15.80
N ALA A 124 1.21 -3.42 16.76
CA ALA A 124 1.37 -3.02 18.18
C ALA A 124 2.40 -1.89 18.38
N ILE A 125 3.59 -2.00 17.79
CA ILE A 125 4.66 -0.99 17.91
C ILE A 125 4.24 0.32 17.23
N CYS A 126 3.58 0.24 16.08
CA CYS A 126 3.05 1.42 15.39
C CYS A 126 2.02 2.15 16.27
N ARG A 127 1.04 1.44 16.81
CA ARG A 127 0.03 2.04 17.71
C ARG A 127 0.65 2.64 18.96
N ALA A 128 1.63 1.97 19.56
CA ALA A 128 2.37 2.51 20.71
C ALA A 128 3.10 3.82 20.38
N LEU A 129 3.68 3.94 19.17
CA LEU A 129 4.27 5.19 18.69
C LEU A 129 3.19 6.27 18.48
N LEU A 130 2.07 5.92 17.82
CA LEU A 130 0.95 6.85 17.57
C LEU A 130 0.35 7.39 18.89
N GLU A 131 0.19 6.55 19.90
CA GLU A 131 -0.26 6.97 21.24
C GLU A 131 0.70 7.99 21.87
N ARG A 132 2.01 7.71 21.83
CA ARG A 132 3.03 8.61 22.36
C ARG A 132 3.15 9.91 21.58
N THR A 133 2.87 9.86 20.28
CA THR A 133 2.89 11.06 19.42
C THR A 133 1.80 12.05 19.83
N GLY A 134 0.60 11.58 20.20
CA GLY A 134 -0.50 12.40 20.66
C GLY A 134 -1.14 13.29 19.59
N VAL A 135 -0.71 13.15 18.33
CA VAL A 135 -1.29 13.80 17.13
C VAL A 135 -1.48 12.74 16.05
N PRO A 136 -2.44 12.92 15.11
CA PRO A 136 -2.57 12.00 13.99
C PRO A 136 -1.31 12.06 13.11
N VAL A 137 -0.90 10.92 12.57
CA VAL A 137 0.28 10.81 11.72
C VAL A 137 -0.15 10.62 10.27
N ALA A 138 0.12 11.60 9.43
CA ALA A 138 -0.06 11.49 7.98
C ALA A 138 1.00 10.53 7.42
N ALA A 139 0.60 9.43 6.78
CA ALA A 139 1.55 8.47 6.25
C ALA A 139 1.10 7.82 4.94
N PRO A 140 1.63 8.24 3.77
CA PRO A 140 1.64 7.44 2.56
C PRO A 140 2.69 6.32 2.69
N SER A 141 2.75 5.37 1.72
CA SER A 141 3.83 4.37 1.66
C SER A 141 5.23 5.02 1.65
N ALA A 142 6.23 4.37 2.24
CA ALA A 142 7.56 4.95 2.46
C ALA A 142 8.55 4.73 1.30
N ASN A 143 8.09 4.79 0.04
CA ASN A 143 8.90 4.68 -1.20
C ASN A 143 9.01 6.02 -1.93
N ILE A 144 9.95 6.13 -2.86
CA ILE A 144 9.93 7.17 -3.90
C ILE A 144 8.66 7.02 -4.73
N SER A 145 8.01 8.13 -5.06
CA SER A 145 6.73 8.12 -5.79
C SER A 145 6.83 7.36 -7.12
N GLY A 146 5.88 6.49 -7.38
CA GLY A 146 5.84 5.65 -8.58
C GLY A 146 6.44 4.24 -8.41
N ARG A 147 7.39 4.05 -7.49
CA ARG A 147 8.06 2.77 -7.23
C ARG A 147 7.18 1.81 -6.39
N PRO A 148 7.53 0.50 -6.31
CA PRO A 148 6.87 -0.45 -5.44
C PRO A 148 6.82 0.01 -3.98
N SER A 149 5.75 -0.32 -3.26
CA SER A 149 5.63 0.03 -1.85
C SER A 149 6.53 -0.86 -0.99
N PRO A 150 7.24 -0.31 0.03
CA PRO A 150 8.14 -1.07 0.87
C PRO A 150 7.38 -1.93 1.87
N THR A 151 7.79 -3.17 2.04
CA THR A 151 7.25 -4.13 3.00
C THR A 151 8.21 -4.49 4.12
N THR A 152 9.45 -3.99 4.05
CA THR A 152 10.48 -4.13 5.08
C THR A 152 11.17 -2.78 5.35
N ALA A 153 11.82 -2.64 6.50
CA ALA A 153 12.63 -1.47 6.81
C ALA A 153 13.82 -1.31 5.84
N GLN A 154 14.34 -2.41 5.30
CA GLN A 154 15.44 -2.38 4.33
C GLN A 154 14.97 -1.80 2.98
N ASP A 155 13.75 -2.13 2.54
CA ASP A 155 13.15 -1.53 1.33
C ASP A 155 13.01 -0.01 1.51
N VAL A 156 12.53 0.42 2.69
CA VAL A 156 12.45 1.85 3.04
C VAL A 156 13.83 2.50 3.01
N TYR A 157 14.82 1.86 3.60
CA TYR A 157 16.19 2.41 3.64
C TYR A 157 16.76 2.57 2.24
N HIS A 158 16.51 1.63 1.33
CA HIS A 158 16.94 1.72 -0.06
C HIS A 158 16.43 3.00 -0.74
N ASP A 159 15.15 3.35 -0.55
CA ASP A 159 14.53 4.50 -1.21
C ASP A 159 14.71 5.83 -0.45
N MET A 160 14.75 5.78 0.89
CA MET A 160 14.67 6.95 1.76
C MET A 160 15.98 7.34 2.45
N LYS A 161 17.06 6.57 2.28
CA LYS A 161 18.40 6.91 2.82
C LYS A 161 18.80 8.32 2.42
N GLY A 162 19.21 9.12 3.41
CA GLY A 162 19.59 10.50 3.21
C GLY A 162 18.45 11.49 3.06
N ARG A 163 17.18 11.02 3.02
CA ARG A 163 15.98 11.85 2.85
C ARG A 163 15.16 11.99 4.13
N ILE A 164 15.28 11.04 5.05
CA ILE A 164 14.57 11.00 6.35
C ILE A 164 15.52 10.66 7.47
N SER A 165 15.18 11.07 8.71
CA SER A 165 16.03 10.86 9.87
C SER A 165 15.92 9.44 10.43
N TYR A 166 14.71 8.85 10.48
CA TYR A 166 14.45 7.63 11.21
C TYR A 166 13.57 6.64 10.45
N ILE A 167 13.93 5.36 10.58
CA ILE A 167 13.12 4.21 10.15
C ILE A 167 12.89 3.33 11.37
N LEU A 168 11.64 3.18 11.79
CA LEU A 168 11.25 2.25 12.84
C LEU A 168 11.07 0.87 12.25
N ASP A 169 11.99 -0.04 12.55
CA ASP A 169 11.96 -1.41 12.07
C ASP A 169 11.24 -2.32 13.08
N ALA A 170 10.18 -2.97 12.63
CA ALA A 170 9.46 -3.98 13.38
C ALA A 170 9.19 -5.25 12.54
N GLY A 171 10.08 -5.55 11.61
CA GLY A 171 10.01 -6.70 10.74
C GLY A 171 9.15 -6.49 9.49
N PRO A 172 8.94 -7.55 8.70
CA PRO A 172 8.17 -7.48 7.45
C PRO A 172 6.68 -7.28 7.69
N CYS A 173 6.02 -6.61 6.75
CA CYS A 173 4.57 -6.47 6.75
C CYS A 173 3.87 -7.82 6.48
N MET A 174 2.73 -8.05 7.13
CA MET A 174 2.01 -9.33 7.03
C MET A 174 1.14 -9.43 5.76
N ILE A 175 0.58 -8.32 5.27
CA ILE A 175 -0.38 -8.30 4.15
C ILE A 175 0.33 -8.03 2.82
N GLY A 176 1.28 -7.10 2.80
CA GLY A 176 2.10 -6.80 1.61
C GLY A 176 1.48 -5.82 0.62
N VAL A 177 0.19 -5.49 0.74
CA VAL A 177 -0.49 -4.47 -0.06
C VAL A 177 -1.24 -3.48 0.83
N GLU A 178 -1.53 -2.30 0.31
CA GLU A 178 -2.14 -1.20 1.08
C GLU A 178 -3.56 -1.53 1.55
N SER A 179 -4.02 -0.76 2.54
CA SER A 179 -5.39 -0.83 3.08
C SER A 179 -6.47 -0.62 2.02
N THR A 180 -7.62 -1.25 2.23
CA THR A 180 -8.87 -0.87 1.55
C THR A 180 -9.24 0.55 1.96
N VAL A 181 -9.63 1.40 0.99
CA VAL A 181 -10.11 2.75 1.26
C VAL A 181 -11.57 2.83 0.90
N VAL A 182 -12.39 3.24 1.86
CA VAL A 182 -13.83 3.39 1.66
C VAL A 182 -14.31 4.80 1.95
N GLU A 183 -15.29 5.25 1.17
CA GLU A 183 -16.10 6.42 1.47
C GLU A 183 -17.42 5.95 2.09
N VAL A 184 -17.72 6.44 3.30
CA VAL A 184 -18.91 6.00 4.05
C VAL A 184 -20.00 7.06 3.94
N HIS A 185 -21.20 6.63 3.60
CA HIS A 185 -22.45 7.35 3.63
C HIS A 185 -23.40 6.66 4.63
N ASP A 186 -24.56 7.25 4.93
CA ASP A 186 -25.47 6.72 5.95
C ASP A 186 -25.95 5.29 5.65
N ASP A 187 -26.21 5.00 4.37
CA ASP A 187 -26.83 3.75 3.91
C ASP A 187 -25.94 2.91 3.00
N LYS A 188 -24.76 3.43 2.61
CA LYS A 188 -23.84 2.73 1.70
C LYS A 188 -22.37 3.03 1.91
N VAL A 189 -21.55 2.11 1.44
CA VAL A 189 -20.08 2.18 1.42
C VAL A 189 -19.57 2.10 -0.02
N ILE A 190 -18.71 3.02 -0.39
CA ILE A 190 -18.08 3.04 -1.72
C ILE A 190 -16.60 2.69 -1.55
N ILE A 191 -16.14 1.62 -2.17
CA ILE A 191 -14.73 1.23 -2.20
C ILE A 191 -14.01 2.12 -3.21
N LEU A 192 -13.16 3.02 -2.71
CA LEU A 192 -12.31 3.89 -3.52
C LEU A 192 -11.02 3.20 -3.96
N ARG A 193 -10.51 2.28 -3.14
CA ARG A 193 -9.34 1.46 -3.44
C ARG A 193 -9.49 0.09 -2.80
N PRO A 194 -9.47 -1.01 -3.56
CA PRO A 194 -9.44 -2.36 -2.99
C PRO A 194 -8.10 -2.60 -2.27
N GLY A 195 -8.11 -3.39 -1.19
CA GLY A 195 -6.96 -3.66 -0.34
C GLY A 195 -7.22 -4.82 0.62
N GLY A 196 -6.64 -4.75 1.83
CA GLY A 196 -6.64 -5.83 2.81
C GLY A 196 -8.03 -6.29 3.30
N ILE A 197 -9.06 -5.44 3.21
CA ILE A 197 -10.47 -5.84 3.46
C ILE A 197 -11.19 -5.99 2.13
N THR A 198 -11.79 -7.17 1.91
CA THR A 198 -12.52 -7.49 0.68
C THR A 198 -13.94 -6.89 0.67
N LYS A 199 -14.53 -6.76 -0.53
CA LYS A 199 -15.92 -6.35 -0.68
C LYS A 199 -16.88 -7.28 0.09
N ALA A 200 -16.68 -8.60 0.00
CA ALA A 200 -17.51 -9.58 0.71
C ALA A 200 -17.44 -9.42 2.24
N GLN A 201 -16.27 -9.08 2.80
CA GLN A 201 -16.17 -8.79 4.24
C GLN A 201 -16.92 -7.52 4.63
N LEU A 202 -16.92 -6.48 3.79
CA LEU A 202 -17.72 -5.28 4.01
C LEU A 202 -19.22 -5.58 3.90
N GLU A 203 -19.65 -6.35 2.90
CA GLU A 203 -21.05 -6.78 2.70
C GLU A 203 -21.60 -7.65 3.83
N ALA A 204 -20.74 -8.34 4.56
CA ALA A 204 -21.15 -9.07 5.76
C ALA A 204 -21.54 -8.14 6.95
N VAL A 205 -21.16 -6.86 6.88
CA VAL A 205 -21.36 -5.87 7.95
C VAL A 205 -22.35 -4.78 7.56
N VAL A 206 -22.37 -4.36 6.28
CA VAL A 206 -23.21 -3.27 5.77
C VAL A 206 -23.98 -3.73 4.55
N SER A 207 -25.22 -3.23 4.39
CA SER A 207 -26.16 -3.72 3.39
C SER A 207 -25.79 -3.37 1.94
N THR A 208 -25.10 -2.26 1.71
CA THR A 208 -24.79 -1.79 0.35
C THR A 208 -23.31 -1.43 0.24
N VAL A 209 -22.58 -2.17 -0.60
CA VAL A 209 -21.17 -1.92 -0.89
C VAL A 209 -20.95 -1.89 -2.40
N GLU A 210 -20.41 -0.78 -2.90
CA GLU A 210 -20.15 -0.55 -4.32
C GLU A 210 -18.68 -0.22 -4.56
N TYR A 211 -18.18 -0.51 -5.75
CA TYR A 211 -16.90 0.04 -6.19
C TYR A 211 -17.09 1.44 -6.79
N ASP A 212 -16.14 2.33 -6.56
CA ASP A 212 -16.13 3.64 -7.23
C ASP A 212 -16.03 3.45 -8.75
N THR A 213 -16.84 4.20 -9.48
CA THR A 213 -16.83 4.21 -10.96
C THR A 213 -15.47 4.65 -11.52
N ALA A 214 -14.67 5.42 -10.77
CA ALA A 214 -13.30 5.79 -11.15
C ALA A 214 -12.31 4.61 -11.15
N LEU A 215 -12.63 3.49 -10.50
CA LEU A 215 -11.85 2.25 -10.61
C LEU A 215 -12.04 1.59 -11.97
N VAL A 216 -13.18 1.85 -12.63
CA VAL A 216 -13.56 1.26 -13.92
C VAL A 216 -13.31 2.26 -15.07
N ASN A 217 -13.40 3.58 -14.79
CA ASN A 217 -13.31 4.65 -15.79
C ASN A 217 -12.22 5.65 -15.43
N ALA A 218 -11.14 5.70 -16.19
CA ALA A 218 -9.96 6.56 -15.97
C ALA A 218 -10.21 8.09 -16.05
N THR A 219 -11.43 8.54 -16.36
CA THR A 219 -11.77 9.96 -16.63
C THR A 219 -12.21 10.75 -15.38
N THR A 220 -12.45 10.11 -14.24
CA THR A 220 -12.96 10.74 -13.03
C THR A 220 -11.83 11.24 -12.12
N LYS A 221 -12.07 12.39 -11.41
CA LYS A 221 -11.09 12.96 -10.47
C LYS A 221 -10.89 12.01 -9.28
N PRO A 222 -9.64 11.61 -8.98
CA PRO A 222 -9.37 10.66 -7.89
C PRO A 222 -9.75 11.24 -6.53
N ARG A 223 -10.39 10.41 -5.68
CA ARG A 223 -10.85 10.76 -4.35
C ARG A 223 -10.04 10.10 -3.23
N ALA A 224 -9.08 9.24 -3.59
CA ALA A 224 -8.22 8.53 -2.64
C ALA A 224 -6.78 8.39 -3.14
N PRO A 225 -5.81 8.16 -2.23
CA PRO A 225 -4.42 7.84 -2.60
C PRO A 225 -4.33 6.62 -3.51
N GLY A 226 -3.45 6.68 -4.54
CA GLY A 226 -3.21 5.54 -5.43
C GLY A 226 -4.13 5.42 -6.64
N MET A 227 -4.98 6.43 -6.93
CA MET A 227 -5.91 6.39 -8.06
C MET A 227 -5.41 7.14 -9.32
N LYS A 228 -4.58 8.19 -9.19
CA LYS A 228 -4.35 9.19 -10.26
C LYS A 228 -3.07 8.98 -11.07
N TYR A 229 -2.02 8.50 -10.46
CA TYR A 229 -0.68 8.49 -11.06
C TYR A 229 -0.21 7.06 -11.32
N THR A 230 0.82 6.91 -12.18
CA THR A 230 1.55 5.64 -12.29
C THR A 230 2.06 5.25 -10.90
N HIS A 231 1.71 4.07 -10.45
CA HIS A 231 2.07 3.54 -9.14
C HIS A 231 2.65 2.13 -9.30
N TYR A 232 3.55 1.78 -8.38
CA TYR A 232 4.06 0.42 -8.24
C TYR A 232 4.94 -0.07 -9.40
N ALA A 233 5.37 0.83 -10.29
CA ALA A 233 6.13 0.45 -11.47
C ALA A 233 7.53 -0.07 -11.07
N PRO A 234 7.91 -1.29 -11.49
CA PRO A 234 9.29 -1.76 -11.44
C PRO A 234 10.15 -1.02 -12.49
N ASP A 235 11.48 -1.21 -12.41
CA ASP A 235 12.41 -0.58 -13.36
C ASP A 235 12.32 -1.21 -14.76
N ALA A 236 12.00 -2.51 -14.86
CA ALA A 236 11.79 -3.23 -16.12
C ALA A 236 10.31 -3.24 -16.53
N PRO A 237 10.01 -3.33 -17.85
CA PRO A 237 8.65 -3.60 -18.32
C PRO A 237 8.08 -4.86 -17.68
N MET A 238 6.77 -4.85 -17.41
CA MET A 238 6.07 -5.98 -16.78
C MET A 238 4.88 -6.40 -17.61
N THR A 239 4.67 -7.72 -17.77
CA THR A 239 3.46 -8.32 -18.35
C THR A 239 2.87 -9.33 -17.37
N VAL A 240 1.57 -9.25 -17.15
CA VAL A 240 0.80 -10.18 -16.31
C VAL A 240 0.09 -11.18 -17.20
N VAL A 241 0.13 -12.47 -16.83
CA VAL A 241 -0.60 -13.53 -17.51
C VAL A 241 -1.50 -14.24 -16.50
N VAL A 242 -2.80 -14.26 -16.78
CA VAL A 242 -3.83 -14.95 -15.99
C VAL A 242 -4.27 -16.21 -16.73
N GLY A 243 -4.19 -17.36 -16.09
CA GLY A 243 -4.56 -18.64 -16.69
C GLY A 243 -4.04 -19.82 -15.88
N SER A 244 -4.26 -21.06 -16.36
CA SER A 244 -3.67 -22.22 -15.69
C SER A 244 -2.14 -22.19 -15.73
N PRO A 245 -1.44 -22.88 -14.79
CA PRO A 245 0.02 -22.91 -14.78
C PRO A 245 0.66 -23.32 -16.11
N GLU A 246 0.05 -24.27 -16.85
CA GLU A 246 0.54 -24.72 -18.16
C GLU A 246 0.42 -23.60 -19.23
N LYS A 247 -0.68 -22.86 -19.21
CA LYS A 247 -0.90 -21.73 -20.13
C LYS A 247 0.01 -20.56 -19.80
N VAL A 248 0.19 -20.25 -18.50
CA VAL A 248 1.13 -19.24 -18.04
C VAL A 248 2.54 -19.58 -18.48
N ALA A 249 3.00 -20.81 -18.20
CA ALA A 249 4.35 -21.26 -18.55
C ALA A 249 4.60 -21.21 -20.07
N SER A 250 3.64 -21.65 -20.90
CA SER A 250 3.78 -21.57 -22.37
C SER A 250 3.82 -20.12 -22.86
N THR A 251 2.97 -19.24 -22.32
CA THR A 251 2.93 -17.83 -22.70
C THR A 251 4.22 -17.10 -22.25
N PHE A 252 4.78 -17.42 -21.09
CA PHE A 252 6.05 -16.83 -20.64
C PHE A 252 7.19 -17.21 -21.58
N LYS A 253 7.25 -18.46 -22.07
CA LYS A 253 8.23 -18.89 -23.07
C LYS A 253 8.07 -18.12 -24.38
N GLU A 254 6.84 -17.95 -24.87
CA GLU A 254 6.55 -17.15 -26.06
C GLU A 254 7.00 -15.68 -25.89
N LEU A 255 6.62 -15.04 -24.79
CA LEU A 255 6.96 -13.64 -24.50
C LEU A 255 8.47 -13.42 -24.25
N SER A 256 9.19 -14.46 -23.90
CA SER A 256 10.65 -14.41 -23.67
C SER A 256 11.49 -14.51 -24.95
N GLU A 257 10.86 -14.84 -26.09
CA GLU A 257 11.57 -14.96 -27.36
C GLU A 257 12.14 -13.60 -27.82
N GLY A 258 13.40 -13.57 -28.17
CA GLY A 258 14.09 -12.35 -28.62
C GLY A 258 14.44 -11.34 -27.53
N ILE A 259 14.16 -11.63 -26.27
CA ILE A 259 14.56 -10.77 -25.13
C ILE A 259 16.03 -11.06 -24.79
N GLU A 260 16.86 -10.03 -24.84
CA GLU A 260 18.24 -10.09 -24.39
C GLU A 260 18.35 -9.75 -22.90
N GLY A 261 19.02 -10.61 -22.13
CA GLY A 261 19.23 -10.43 -20.69
C GLY A 261 18.32 -11.31 -19.82
N PRO A 262 18.47 -11.21 -18.48
CA PRO A 262 17.68 -12.00 -17.53
C PRO A 262 16.22 -11.56 -17.49
N ILE A 263 15.33 -12.52 -17.32
CA ILE A 263 13.88 -12.29 -17.23
C ILE A 263 13.40 -12.67 -15.83
N GLY A 264 12.79 -11.72 -15.11
CA GLY A 264 12.17 -11.98 -13.81
C GLY A 264 10.83 -12.67 -13.97
N CYS A 265 10.60 -13.74 -13.21
CA CYS A 265 9.33 -14.47 -13.21
C CYS A 265 8.75 -14.55 -11.80
N LEU A 266 7.62 -13.87 -11.56
CA LEU A 266 6.80 -14.01 -10.36
C LEU A 266 5.76 -15.11 -10.62
N VAL A 267 5.88 -16.23 -9.95
CA VAL A 267 5.14 -17.46 -10.30
C VAL A 267 4.68 -18.25 -9.08
N SER A 268 3.65 -19.08 -9.26
CA SER A 268 3.30 -20.14 -8.33
C SER A 268 4.34 -21.29 -8.35
N HIS A 269 4.30 -22.16 -7.35
CA HIS A 269 5.13 -23.35 -7.34
C HIS A 269 4.83 -24.29 -8.50
N GLU A 270 3.57 -24.35 -8.94
CA GLU A 270 3.13 -25.16 -10.07
C GLU A 270 3.75 -24.64 -11.38
N THR A 271 3.65 -23.35 -11.66
CA THR A 271 4.26 -22.74 -12.85
C THR A 271 5.79 -22.82 -12.80
N TYR A 272 6.40 -22.59 -11.62
CA TYR A 272 7.85 -22.75 -11.45
C TYR A 272 8.32 -24.16 -11.85
N ASN A 273 7.63 -25.21 -11.40
CA ASN A 273 8.01 -26.59 -11.72
C ASN A 273 7.98 -26.92 -13.22
N LEU A 274 7.17 -26.20 -14.01
CA LEU A 274 7.11 -26.33 -15.48
C LEU A 274 8.23 -25.59 -16.21
N MET A 275 8.91 -24.64 -15.52
CA MET A 275 9.87 -23.73 -16.16
C MET A 275 11.27 -23.73 -15.55
N LYS A 276 11.48 -24.35 -14.40
CA LYS A 276 12.72 -24.26 -13.57
C LYS A 276 14.01 -24.67 -14.27
N GLU A 277 13.93 -25.47 -15.34
CA GLU A 277 15.11 -25.91 -16.11
C GLU A 277 15.60 -24.82 -17.10
N ASP A 278 14.83 -23.76 -17.34
CA ASP A 278 15.21 -22.68 -18.24
C ASP A 278 15.99 -21.61 -17.47
N THR A 279 17.30 -21.58 -17.65
CA THR A 279 18.23 -20.71 -16.92
C THR A 279 18.19 -19.24 -17.29
N ARG A 280 17.36 -18.85 -18.29
CA ARG A 280 17.13 -17.43 -18.65
C ARG A 280 16.27 -16.70 -17.63
N PHE A 281 15.48 -17.47 -16.83
CA PHE A 281 14.53 -16.92 -15.89
C PHE A 281 15.10 -16.81 -14.48
N ILE A 282 14.87 -15.66 -13.83
CA ILE A 282 15.08 -15.43 -12.41
C ILE A 282 13.73 -15.53 -11.72
N PHE A 283 13.52 -16.58 -10.93
CA PHE A 283 12.23 -16.85 -10.32
C PHE A 283 12.07 -16.23 -8.93
N HIS A 284 10.87 -15.75 -8.64
CA HIS A 284 10.35 -15.51 -7.31
C HIS A 284 9.03 -16.28 -7.16
N CYS A 285 9.00 -17.27 -6.29
CA CYS A 285 7.80 -18.07 -6.06
C CYS A 285 6.99 -17.49 -4.90
N PHE A 286 5.71 -17.19 -5.12
CA PHE A 286 4.84 -16.60 -4.10
C PHE A 286 4.03 -17.62 -3.28
N GLY A 287 3.99 -18.88 -3.66
CA GLY A 287 3.17 -19.92 -3.03
C GLY A 287 2.49 -20.81 -4.04
N ASN A 288 1.32 -21.34 -3.72
CA ASN A 288 0.56 -22.21 -4.60
C ASN A 288 -0.26 -21.41 -5.64
N TYR A 289 -0.61 -22.06 -6.74
CA TYR A 289 -1.50 -21.50 -7.76
C TYR A 289 -2.83 -21.03 -7.13
N GLY A 290 -3.27 -19.83 -7.48
CA GLY A 290 -4.50 -19.22 -6.97
C GLY A 290 -4.42 -18.66 -5.54
N ASP A 291 -3.27 -18.76 -4.86
CA ASP A 291 -3.08 -18.18 -3.52
C ASP A 291 -2.82 -16.67 -3.59
N ALA A 292 -3.93 -15.91 -3.67
CA ALA A 292 -3.88 -14.46 -3.74
C ALA A 292 -3.24 -13.81 -2.48
N LEU A 293 -3.35 -14.42 -1.30
CA LEU A 293 -2.76 -13.87 -0.06
C LEU A 293 -1.23 -13.93 -0.10
N SER A 294 -0.68 -15.08 -0.47
CA SER A 294 0.77 -15.24 -0.62
C SER A 294 1.31 -14.37 -1.75
N LEU A 295 0.60 -14.29 -2.88
CA LEU A 295 0.98 -13.37 -3.96
C LEU A 295 0.99 -11.92 -3.48
N GLY A 296 -0.02 -11.48 -2.73
CA GLY A 296 -0.08 -10.13 -2.18
C GLY A 296 1.06 -9.81 -1.24
N HIS A 297 1.41 -10.76 -0.36
CA HIS A 297 2.53 -10.63 0.56
C HIS A 297 3.88 -10.47 -0.18
N ASP A 298 4.06 -11.18 -1.29
CA ASP A 298 5.34 -11.23 -2.00
C ASP A 298 5.42 -10.28 -3.22
N PHE A 299 4.31 -9.68 -3.63
CA PHE A 299 4.23 -8.90 -4.86
C PHE A 299 5.27 -7.77 -4.93
N TYR A 300 5.25 -6.82 -4.00
CA TYR A 300 6.20 -5.71 -4.03
C TYR A 300 7.65 -6.15 -3.79
N LYS A 301 7.84 -7.12 -2.91
CA LYS A 301 9.14 -7.71 -2.64
C LYS A 301 9.76 -8.34 -3.89
N SER A 302 8.95 -9.04 -4.70
CA SER A 302 9.41 -9.61 -5.96
C SER A 302 9.82 -8.53 -6.97
N LEU A 303 9.06 -7.44 -7.09
CA LEU A 303 9.41 -6.33 -7.97
C LEU A 303 10.73 -5.66 -7.58
N LEU A 304 10.94 -5.45 -6.28
CA LEU A 304 12.21 -4.91 -5.76
C LEU A 304 13.37 -5.88 -6.01
N TYR A 305 13.17 -7.18 -5.77
CA TYR A 305 14.15 -8.22 -6.07
C TYR A 305 14.54 -8.25 -7.56
N PHE A 306 13.59 -8.10 -8.47
CA PHE A 306 13.87 -8.03 -9.91
C PHE A 306 14.60 -6.74 -10.31
N ASN A 307 14.31 -5.61 -9.66
CA ASN A 307 15.07 -4.37 -9.86
C ASN A 307 16.56 -4.54 -9.44
N GLU A 308 16.81 -5.16 -8.30
CA GLU A 308 18.17 -5.46 -7.81
C GLU A 308 18.93 -6.40 -8.75
N ASN A 309 18.23 -7.32 -9.42
CA ASN A 309 18.81 -8.25 -10.38
C ASN A 309 18.86 -7.71 -11.82
N HIS A 310 18.47 -6.44 -12.03
CA HIS A 310 18.54 -5.75 -13.33
C HIS A 310 17.91 -6.57 -14.48
N VAL A 311 16.74 -7.16 -14.25
CA VAL A 311 16.06 -7.94 -15.28
C VAL A 311 15.63 -7.06 -16.46
N ALA A 312 15.61 -7.62 -17.66
CA ALA A 312 15.19 -6.91 -18.87
C ALA A 312 13.67 -6.87 -19.05
N LEU A 313 12.97 -7.86 -18.49
CA LEU A 313 11.51 -8.02 -18.55
C LEU A 313 11.04 -8.72 -17.27
N ILE A 314 9.84 -8.37 -16.79
CA ILE A 314 9.14 -9.09 -15.72
C ILE A 314 7.90 -9.75 -16.29
N LEU A 315 7.78 -11.06 -16.07
CA LEU A 315 6.60 -11.85 -16.36
C LEU A 315 5.97 -12.29 -15.04
N ALA A 316 4.71 -11.96 -14.82
CA ALA A 316 4.03 -12.27 -13.58
C ALA A 316 2.76 -13.09 -13.79
N GLU A 317 2.63 -14.17 -13.03
CA GLU A 317 1.41 -14.96 -12.96
C GLU A 317 0.37 -14.20 -12.13
N GLY A 318 -0.79 -13.93 -12.74
CA GLY A 318 -1.92 -13.27 -12.08
C GLY A 318 -2.83 -14.29 -11.39
N VAL A 319 -3.78 -13.76 -10.62
CA VAL A 319 -4.81 -14.54 -9.92
C VAL A 319 -6.20 -14.13 -10.41
N ASP A 320 -7.23 -14.88 -9.98
CA ASP A 320 -8.61 -14.53 -10.27
C ASP A 320 -8.99 -13.18 -9.63
N ASP A 321 -9.80 -12.38 -10.35
CA ASP A 321 -10.24 -11.05 -9.92
C ASP A 321 -11.47 -11.16 -8.98
N ASP A 322 -11.31 -11.93 -7.92
CA ASP A 322 -12.29 -12.10 -6.86
C ASP A 322 -11.66 -11.99 -5.46
N GLY A 323 -12.48 -11.79 -4.45
CA GLY A 323 -12.03 -11.72 -3.06
C GLY A 323 -10.84 -10.77 -2.88
N PHE A 324 -9.73 -11.27 -2.34
CA PHE A 324 -8.48 -10.53 -2.18
C PHE A 324 -7.73 -10.35 -3.51
N GLY A 325 -7.98 -11.23 -4.50
CA GLY A 325 -7.43 -11.13 -5.86
C GLY A 325 -7.72 -9.79 -6.53
N VAL A 326 -8.90 -9.19 -6.28
CA VAL A 326 -9.25 -7.83 -6.78
C VAL A 326 -8.18 -6.80 -6.39
N ALA A 327 -7.70 -6.84 -5.13
CA ALA A 327 -6.68 -5.93 -4.67
C ALA A 327 -5.34 -6.17 -5.36
N ILE A 328 -4.96 -7.43 -5.55
CA ILE A 328 -3.70 -7.82 -6.18
C ILE A 328 -3.72 -7.45 -7.66
N MET A 329 -4.76 -7.84 -8.39
CA MET A 329 -4.89 -7.54 -9.81
C MET A 329 -4.90 -6.03 -10.07
N ASN A 330 -5.54 -5.23 -9.21
CA ASN A 330 -5.46 -3.77 -9.30
C ASN A 330 -4.02 -3.23 -9.19
N ARG A 331 -3.14 -3.83 -8.37
CA ARG A 331 -1.71 -3.47 -8.27
C ARG A 331 -0.93 -3.94 -9.49
N MET A 332 -1.15 -5.18 -9.91
CA MET A 332 -0.49 -5.77 -11.07
C MET A 332 -0.83 -5.01 -12.36
N GLU A 333 -2.08 -4.62 -12.53
CA GLU A 333 -2.55 -3.80 -13.65
C GLU A 333 -1.79 -2.45 -13.71
N LYS A 334 -1.65 -1.77 -12.59
CA LYS A 334 -0.92 -0.50 -12.51
C LYS A 334 0.58 -0.68 -12.70
N ALA A 335 1.18 -1.71 -12.09
CA ALA A 335 2.61 -2.01 -12.22
C ALA A 335 3.00 -2.39 -13.65
N SER A 336 2.11 -3.10 -14.36
CA SER A 336 2.31 -3.53 -15.75
C SER A 336 1.85 -2.49 -16.78
N SER A 337 1.39 -1.31 -16.36
CA SER A 337 0.79 -0.31 -17.27
C SER A 337 -0.32 -0.90 -18.13
N HIS A 338 -1.21 -1.69 -17.51
CA HIS A 338 -2.34 -2.40 -18.13
C HIS A 338 -1.98 -3.53 -19.12
N HIS A 339 -0.72 -4.03 -19.11
CA HIS A 339 -0.32 -5.17 -19.91
C HIS A 339 -0.72 -6.49 -19.22
N ILE A 340 -1.98 -6.90 -19.43
CA ILE A 340 -2.54 -8.16 -18.89
C ILE A 340 -3.03 -9.04 -20.03
N ILE A 341 -2.66 -10.32 -20.00
CA ILE A 341 -3.06 -11.36 -20.95
C ILE A 341 -3.88 -12.41 -20.22
N TYR A 342 -5.10 -12.66 -20.68
CA TYR A 342 -5.97 -13.74 -20.17
C TYR A 342 -5.92 -14.94 -21.12
N LYS A 343 -5.69 -16.16 -20.60
CA LYS A 343 -5.49 -17.40 -21.38
C LYS A 343 -6.46 -18.53 -21.01
#